data_f0f0d660755d033c2b21ae34705da4eb
#
_entry.id   f0f0d660755d033c2b21ae34705da4eb
#
_cell.length_a   1.000
_cell.length_b   1.000
_cell.length_c   1.000
_cell.angle_alpha   90.00
_cell.angle_beta   90.00
_cell.angle_gamma   90.00
#
_symmetry.space_group_name_H-M   'P 1'
#
loop_
_entity.id
_entity.type
_entity.pdbx_description
1 polymer ?
#
loop_
_entity_poly.entity_id
_entity_poly.type
_entity_poly.pdbx_seq_one_letter_code
_entity_poly.pdbx_strand_id
1 'polypeptide(L)'
;MLTDCAEAGKPLLLFPFTNPVRMSFNTGQDAMKRYGMIIGLRPEKVAEYRKLHAAVWPDVLKKIRECQIRNYSIYLRQLDDGQYYLFSYFEYIGGDFAADMARMAADPATQRWWSFCEPCQRPLANRAPKEWWANMEEVFHAD
;
A
#
# COMPACT_ATOMS: atom_id res chain seq x y z
N MET A 1 29.45 31.39 13.95
CA MET A 1 29.56 30.31 12.95
C MET A 1 28.30 29.48 13.01
N LEU A 2 27.45 29.69 12.04
CA LEU A 2 26.17 29.04 11.88
C LEU A 2 26.37 27.67 11.26
N THR A 3 25.99 26.63 11.94
CA THR A 3 25.85 25.30 11.33
C THR A 3 24.39 25.04 11.09
N ASP A 4 24.06 25.16 9.84
CA ASP A 4 22.80 24.87 9.22
C ASP A 4 22.55 23.36 9.27
N CYS A 5 21.62 22.92 10.09
CA CYS A 5 21.10 21.56 10.03
C CYS A 5 19.96 21.54 9.02
N ALA A 6 20.31 21.29 7.78
CA ALA A 6 19.33 20.95 6.75
C ALA A 6 18.59 19.68 7.18
N GLU A 7 17.34 19.81 7.59
CA GLU A 7 16.39 18.71 7.71
C GLU A 7 16.20 18.10 6.33
N ALA A 8 16.83 16.94 6.13
CA ALA A 8 16.54 16.10 4.99
C ALA A 8 15.07 15.64 5.09
N GLY A 9 14.22 16.26 4.31
CA GLY A 9 12.83 15.89 4.17
C GLY A 9 12.73 14.40 3.82
N LYS A 10 12.06 13.64 4.68
CA LYS A 10 11.69 12.26 4.41
C LYS A 10 10.94 12.23 3.06
N PRO A 11 11.30 11.34 2.13
CA PRO A 11 10.52 11.20 0.93
C PRO A 11 9.11 10.76 1.32
N LEU A 12 8.10 11.51 0.89
CA LEU A 12 6.71 11.07 0.93
C LEU A 12 6.68 9.67 0.30
N LEU A 13 6.25 8.69 1.09
CA LEU A 13 5.98 7.35 0.60
C LEU A 13 4.72 7.43 -0.27
N LEU A 14 4.91 7.92 -1.48
CA LEU A 14 3.93 7.83 -2.54
C LEU A 14 3.85 6.38 -2.99
N PHE A 15 2.66 5.85 -3.04
CA PHE A 15 2.39 4.69 -3.86
C PHE A 15 2.72 5.05 -5.31
N PRO A 16 3.78 4.52 -5.90
CA PRO A 16 4.12 4.91 -7.25
C PRO A 16 3.53 3.91 -8.22
N PHE A 17 2.36 4.21 -8.69
CA PHE A 17 1.82 3.55 -9.86
C PHE A 17 2.01 4.48 -11.06
N THR A 18 3.20 4.47 -11.64
CA THR A 18 3.40 4.96 -12.99
C THR A 18 3.52 3.77 -13.93
N ASN A 19 2.38 3.22 -14.32
CA ASN A 19 2.31 2.45 -15.54
C ASN A 19 1.74 3.38 -16.61
N PRO A 20 2.43 3.63 -17.73
CA PRO A 20 1.84 4.37 -18.83
C PRO A 20 0.83 3.45 -19.52
N VAL A 21 -0.37 3.39 -18.98
CA VAL A 21 -1.48 2.76 -19.69
C VAL A 21 -1.87 3.68 -20.82
N ARG A 22 -1.72 3.18 -22.06
CA ARG A 22 -2.27 3.73 -23.30
C ARG A 22 -3.64 4.36 -23.02
N MET A 23 -3.76 5.64 -23.28
CA MET A 23 -5.06 6.31 -23.35
C MET A 23 -5.92 5.65 -24.41
N SER A 24 -6.85 4.83 -23.98
CA SER A 24 -8.00 4.44 -24.77
C SER A 24 -9.18 5.25 -24.23
N PHE A 25 -9.61 6.23 -25.00
CA PHE A 25 -10.86 6.93 -24.73
C PHE A 25 -12.00 5.95 -24.93
N ASN A 26 -12.53 5.42 -23.84
CA ASN A 26 -13.79 4.69 -23.89
C ASN A 26 -14.74 5.30 -22.86
N THR A 27 -15.75 5.96 -23.33
CA THR A 27 -16.90 6.48 -22.58
C THR A 27 -17.72 5.30 -22.09
N GLY A 28 -17.53 4.91 -20.84
CA GLY A 28 -18.34 3.89 -20.18
C GLY A 28 -17.64 3.33 -18.96
N GLN A 29 -18.26 3.49 -17.78
CA GLN A 29 -17.93 2.95 -16.47
C GLN A 29 -16.49 2.48 -16.32
N ASP A 30 -15.66 3.24 -15.60
CA ASP A 30 -14.32 2.81 -15.24
C ASP A 30 -14.43 1.44 -14.56
N ALA A 31 -13.99 0.41 -15.29
CA ALA A 31 -14.05 -0.95 -14.81
C ALA A 31 -13.21 -1.03 -13.51
N MET A 32 -13.76 -1.66 -12.48
CA MET A 32 -13.04 -1.99 -11.24
C MET A 32 -11.66 -2.56 -11.57
N LYS A 33 -10.64 -2.07 -10.87
CA LYS A 33 -9.25 -2.54 -11.00
C LYS A 33 -8.86 -3.32 -9.76
N ARG A 34 -8.18 -4.43 -9.95
CA ARG A 34 -7.66 -5.28 -8.88
C ARG A 34 -6.16 -5.05 -8.70
N TYR A 35 -5.72 -5.04 -7.47
CA TYR A 35 -4.33 -4.88 -7.11
C TYR A 35 -3.89 -5.98 -6.16
N GLY A 36 -2.82 -6.67 -6.51
CA GLY A 36 -2.12 -7.60 -5.65
C GLY A 36 -0.72 -7.08 -5.34
N MET A 37 -0.32 -7.13 -4.07
CA MET A 37 0.99 -6.63 -3.64
C MET A 37 1.61 -7.55 -2.59
N ILE A 38 2.93 -7.51 -2.49
CA ILE A 38 3.70 -8.29 -1.51
C ILE A 38 4.71 -7.40 -0.79
N ILE A 39 4.92 -7.67 0.49
CA ILE A 39 5.99 -7.09 1.30
C ILE A 39 6.49 -8.11 2.32
N GLY A 40 7.76 -8.04 2.69
CA GLY A 40 8.27 -8.79 3.83
C GLY A 40 7.76 -8.25 5.16
N LEU A 41 7.68 -9.13 6.16
CA LEU A 41 7.38 -8.78 7.55
C LEU A 41 8.55 -9.24 8.42
N ARG A 42 8.99 -8.39 9.34
CA ARG A 42 10.08 -8.75 10.27
C ARG A 42 9.58 -9.83 11.23
N PRO A 43 10.31 -10.94 11.41
CA PRO A 43 9.85 -12.06 12.24
C PRO A 43 9.50 -11.63 13.68
N GLU A 44 10.32 -10.77 14.28
CA GLU A 44 10.11 -10.22 15.62
C GLU A 44 8.91 -9.28 15.75
N LYS A 45 8.35 -8.85 14.62
CA LYS A 45 7.21 -7.93 14.54
C LYS A 45 5.88 -8.61 14.16
N VAL A 46 5.88 -9.90 13.93
CA VAL A 46 4.67 -10.64 13.54
C VAL A 46 3.54 -10.48 14.55
N ALA A 47 3.84 -10.63 15.85
CA ALA A 47 2.83 -10.50 16.91
C ALA A 47 2.28 -9.06 17.00
N GLU A 48 3.15 -8.06 16.91
CA GLU A 48 2.77 -6.65 16.92
C GLU A 48 1.88 -6.30 15.72
N TYR A 49 2.27 -6.73 14.52
CA TYR A 49 1.50 -6.48 13.30
C TYR A 49 0.10 -7.11 13.35
N ARG A 50 -0.01 -8.35 13.84
CA ARG A 50 -1.30 -9.00 14.06
C ARG A 50 -2.18 -8.23 15.04
N LYS A 51 -1.60 -7.75 16.15
CA LYS A 51 -2.32 -6.95 17.15
C LYS A 51 -2.85 -5.65 16.58
N LEU A 52 -2.04 -4.93 15.78
CA LEU A 52 -2.44 -3.71 15.09
C LEU A 52 -3.65 -3.97 14.18
N HIS A 53 -3.59 -5.02 13.35
CA HIS A 53 -4.63 -5.33 12.37
C HIS A 53 -5.86 -6.04 12.95
N ALA A 54 -5.82 -6.51 14.19
CA ALA A 54 -7.01 -6.99 14.90
C ALA A 54 -7.98 -5.85 15.29
N ALA A 55 -7.49 -4.60 15.32
CA ALA A 55 -8.26 -3.42 15.69
C ALA A 55 -7.83 -2.19 14.87
N VAL A 56 -8.01 -2.27 13.54
CA VAL A 56 -7.71 -1.15 12.65
C VAL A 56 -8.58 0.07 13.02
N TRP A 57 -7.97 1.23 13.07
CA TRP A 57 -8.64 2.45 13.51
C TRP A 57 -9.81 2.83 12.59
N PRO A 58 -10.95 3.28 13.14
CA PRO A 58 -12.13 3.65 12.35
C PRO A 58 -11.85 4.72 11.28
N ASP A 59 -11.01 5.71 11.59
CA ASP A 59 -10.65 6.78 10.65
C ASP A 59 -9.85 6.24 9.46
N VAL A 60 -8.96 5.25 9.68
CA VAL A 60 -8.22 4.57 8.61
C VAL A 60 -9.17 3.78 7.71
N LEU A 61 -10.10 3.01 8.30
CA LEU A 61 -11.12 2.27 7.53
C LEU A 61 -12.04 3.19 6.75
N LYS A 62 -12.39 4.34 7.32
CA LYS A 62 -13.16 5.38 6.65
C LYS A 62 -12.39 5.94 5.43
N LYS A 63 -11.10 6.27 5.61
CA LYS A 63 -10.26 6.82 4.54
C LYS A 63 -10.07 5.82 3.40
N ILE A 64 -9.88 4.54 3.69
CA ILE A 64 -9.81 3.48 2.68
C ILE A 64 -11.06 3.50 1.80
N ARG A 65 -12.26 3.58 2.40
CA ARG A 65 -13.52 3.64 1.65
C ARG A 65 -13.68 4.94 0.86
N GLU A 66 -13.30 6.08 1.42
CA GLU A 66 -13.34 7.38 0.76
C GLU A 66 -12.42 7.45 -0.46
N CYS A 67 -11.29 6.75 -0.42
CA CYS A 67 -10.35 6.61 -1.54
C CYS A 67 -10.72 5.47 -2.48
N GLN A 68 -11.99 5.07 -2.51
CA GLN A 68 -12.57 4.11 -3.47
C GLN A 68 -11.96 2.71 -3.44
N ILE A 69 -11.33 2.32 -2.33
CA ILE A 69 -10.82 0.97 -2.11
C ILE A 69 -11.91 0.08 -1.50
N ARG A 70 -12.05 -1.14 -2.03
CA ARG A 70 -13.00 -2.17 -1.59
C ARG A 70 -12.30 -3.53 -1.48
N ASN A 71 -12.90 -4.45 -0.76
CA ASN A 71 -12.44 -5.84 -0.62
C ASN A 71 -10.94 -5.94 -0.29
N TYR A 72 -10.46 -5.08 0.61
CA TYR A 72 -9.07 -5.03 0.98
C TYR A 72 -8.75 -6.13 1.99
N SER A 73 -7.85 -7.03 1.61
CA SER A 73 -7.39 -8.15 2.44
C SER A 73 -5.87 -8.20 2.50
N ILE A 74 -5.34 -8.60 3.65
CA ILE A 74 -3.92 -8.84 3.85
C ILE A 74 -3.76 -10.24 4.44
N TYR A 75 -2.91 -11.06 3.82
CA TYR A 75 -2.62 -12.43 4.24
C TYR A 75 -1.16 -12.54 4.66
N LEU A 76 -0.91 -13.29 5.73
CA LEU A 76 0.43 -13.56 6.25
C LEU A 76 0.84 -15.00 5.97
N ARG A 77 2.03 -15.19 5.43
CA ARG A 77 2.63 -16.53 5.24
C ARG A 77 4.12 -16.50 5.53
N GLN A 78 4.62 -17.52 6.23
CA GLN A 78 6.04 -17.85 6.22
C GLN A 78 6.34 -18.70 4.99
N LEU A 79 7.35 -18.34 4.22
CA LEU A 79 7.76 -19.10 3.03
C LEU A 79 8.91 -20.05 3.34
N ASP A 80 9.34 -20.83 2.35
CA ASP A 80 10.38 -21.86 2.49
C ASP A 80 11.76 -21.28 2.84
N ASP A 81 11.99 -20.00 2.56
CA ASP A 81 13.17 -19.26 3.00
C ASP A 81 13.17 -18.91 4.50
N GLY A 82 12.12 -19.31 5.23
CA GLY A 82 11.93 -19.03 6.63
C GLY A 82 11.49 -17.59 6.95
N GLN A 83 11.35 -16.73 5.94
CA GLN A 83 10.93 -15.35 6.09
C GLN A 83 9.40 -15.22 6.06
N TYR A 84 8.91 -14.17 6.71
CA TYR A 84 7.47 -13.84 6.70
C TYR A 84 7.17 -12.82 5.62
N TYR A 85 6.03 -13.01 4.95
CA TYR A 85 5.53 -12.13 3.90
C TYR A 85 4.06 -11.84 4.09
N LEU A 86 3.68 -10.61 3.72
CA LEU A 86 2.31 -10.16 3.63
C LEU A 86 1.93 -10.09 2.16
N PHE A 87 0.80 -10.67 1.84
CA PHE A 87 0.18 -10.61 0.52
C PHE A 87 -1.11 -9.82 0.64
N SER A 88 -1.24 -8.75 -0.13
CA SER A 88 -2.46 -7.95 -0.10
C SER A 88 -3.22 -8.03 -1.42
N TYR A 89 -4.53 -7.89 -1.30
CA TYR A 89 -5.45 -7.75 -2.40
C TYR A 89 -6.42 -6.63 -2.09
N PHE A 90 -6.72 -5.79 -3.06
CA PHE A 90 -7.83 -4.86 -2.99
C PHE A 90 -8.40 -4.53 -4.37
N GLU A 91 -9.62 -4.01 -4.37
CA GLU A 91 -10.32 -3.52 -5.54
C GLU A 91 -10.40 -2.00 -5.47
N TYR A 92 -10.18 -1.36 -6.60
CA TYR A 92 -10.35 0.07 -6.77
C TYR A 92 -11.50 0.36 -7.72
N ILE A 93 -12.46 1.15 -7.26
CA ILE A 93 -13.70 1.48 -8.00
C ILE A 93 -13.80 2.96 -8.38
N GLY A 94 -12.73 3.74 -8.18
CA GLY A 94 -12.68 5.15 -8.52
C GLY A 94 -12.20 5.43 -9.93
N GLY A 95 -12.27 6.69 -10.34
CA GLY A 95 -11.87 7.15 -11.67
C GLY A 95 -10.44 7.68 -11.77
N ASP A 96 -9.79 8.02 -10.65
CA ASP A 96 -8.42 8.55 -10.61
C ASP A 96 -7.65 7.95 -9.43
N PHE A 97 -7.02 6.81 -9.68
CA PHE A 97 -6.27 6.09 -8.66
C PHE A 97 -5.13 6.92 -8.07
N ALA A 98 -4.39 7.67 -8.90
CA ALA A 98 -3.26 8.46 -8.43
C ALA A 98 -3.70 9.58 -7.49
N ALA A 99 -4.79 10.28 -7.83
CA ALA A 99 -5.37 11.31 -6.98
C ALA A 99 -5.91 10.75 -5.67
N ASP A 100 -6.60 9.61 -5.70
CA ASP A 100 -7.13 8.95 -4.51
C ASP A 100 -6.02 8.44 -3.58
N MET A 101 -4.95 7.89 -4.12
CA MET A 101 -3.79 7.47 -3.33
C MET A 101 -3.04 8.67 -2.74
N ALA A 102 -2.94 9.78 -3.47
CA ALA A 102 -2.37 11.03 -2.94
C ALA A 102 -3.22 11.59 -1.78
N ARG A 103 -4.55 11.53 -1.87
CA ARG A 103 -5.47 11.92 -0.77
C ARG A 103 -5.28 11.02 0.46
N MET A 104 -5.12 9.71 0.26
CA MET A 104 -4.84 8.78 1.35
C MET A 104 -3.50 9.06 2.02
N ALA A 105 -2.46 9.30 1.22
CA ALA A 105 -1.13 9.62 1.73
C ALA A 105 -1.07 10.95 2.50
N ALA A 106 -1.93 11.91 2.17
CA ALA A 106 -2.03 13.19 2.86
C ALA A 106 -2.89 13.14 4.14
N ASP A 107 -3.61 12.06 4.38
CA ASP A 107 -4.50 11.92 5.53
C ASP A 107 -3.73 11.70 6.85
N PRO A 108 -3.90 12.55 7.87
CA PRO A 108 -3.13 12.44 9.11
C PRO A 108 -3.34 11.13 9.87
N ALA A 109 -4.56 10.59 9.88
CA ALA A 109 -4.85 9.32 10.55
C ALA A 109 -4.15 8.16 9.84
N THR A 110 -4.15 8.16 8.50
CA THR A 110 -3.44 7.17 7.68
C THR A 110 -1.93 7.26 7.87
N GLN A 111 -1.35 8.45 7.85
CA GLN A 111 0.08 8.66 8.10
C GLN A 111 0.49 8.14 9.47
N ARG A 112 -0.30 8.44 10.50
CA ARG A 112 -0.06 7.93 11.85
C ARG A 112 -0.16 6.41 11.90
N TRP A 113 -1.15 5.81 11.23
CA TRP A 113 -1.29 4.35 11.12
C TRP A 113 -0.05 3.72 10.47
N TRP A 114 0.40 4.27 9.36
CA TRP A 114 1.60 3.79 8.68
C TRP A 114 2.85 3.88 9.55
N SER A 115 2.98 4.91 10.39
CA SER A 115 4.12 5.04 11.30
C SER A 115 4.24 3.88 12.31
N PHE A 116 3.16 3.14 12.56
CA PHE A 116 3.18 1.91 13.36
C PHE A 116 3.41 0.66 12.51
N CYS A 117 2.90 0.64 11.28
CA CYS A 117 2.99 -0.53 10.40
C CYS A 117 4.37 -0.66 9.71
N GLU A 118 4.92 0.45 9.23
CA GLU A 118 6.18 0.48 8.48
C GLU A 118 7.38 -0.13 9.24
N PRO A 119 7.58 0.13 10.54
CA PRO A 119 8.68 -0.49 11.31
C PRO A 119 8.58 -2.01 11.39
N CYS A 120 7.38 -2.58 11.20
CA CYS A 120 7.16 -4.02 11.15
C CYS A 120 7.54 -4.63 9.80
N GLN A 121 7.52 -3.84 8.76
CA GLN A 121 7.62 -4.26 7.37
C GLN A 121 9.08 -4.26 6.88
N ARG A 122 9.35 -5.08 5.87
CA ARG A 122 10.63 -5.21 5.19
C ARG A 122 10.39 -5.24 3.68
N PRO A 123 10.48 -4.09 2.99
CA PRO A 123 10.29 -4.02 1.56
C PRO A 123 11.20 -4.97 0.79
N LEU A 124 10.72 -5.53 -0.32
CA LEU A 124 11.51 -6.42 -1.17
C LEU A 124 12.63 -5.64 -1.87
N ALA A 125 13.79 -6.30 -2.02
CA ALA A 125 14.94 -5.69 -2.70
C ALA A 125 14.69 -5.44 -4.20
N ASN A 126 13.88 -6.30 -4.82
CA ASN A 126 13.57 -6.27 -6.25
C ASN A 126 12.27 -5.49 -6.60
N ARG A 127 11.69 -4.76 -5.64
CA ARG A 127 10.56 -3.89 -5.90
C ARG A 127 10.92 -2.78 -6.90
N ALA A 128 9.94 -2.27 -7.62
CA ALA A 128 10.16 -1.12 -8.49
C ALA A 128 10.58 0.13 -7.70
N PRO A 129 11.28 1.09 -8.32
CA PRO A 129 11.64 2.35 -7.68
C PRO A 129 10.40 3.04 -7.11
N LYS A 130 10.53 3.59 -5.89
CA LYS A 130 9.46 4.26 -5.12
C LYS A 130 8.32 3.36 -4.63
N GLU A 131 8.31 2.08 -4.88
CA GLU A 131 7.36 1.16 -4.25
C GLU A 131 7.78 0.85 -2.81
N TRP A 132 6.79 0.81 -1.90
CA TRP A 132 6.96 0.27 -0.55
C TRP A 132 6.55 -1.20 -0.53
N TRP A 133 5.33 -1.50 -0.95
CA TRP A 133 4.88 -2.85 -1.29
C TRP A 133 5.18 -3.11 -2.77
N ALA A 134 5.72 -4.27 -3.10
CA ALA A 134 5.97 -4.64 -4.48
C ALA A 134 4.68 -5.08 -5.17
N ASN A 135 4.40 -4.54 -6.35
CA ASN A 135 3.26 -4.97 -7.14
C ASN A 135 3.45 -6.39 -7.68
N MET A 136 2.35 -7.13 -7.74
CA MET A 136 2.27 -8.40 -8.40
C MET A 136 1.44 -8.28 -9.68
N GLU A 137 1.85 -8.98 -10.72
CA GLU A 137 1.11 -9.06 -11.98
C GLU A 137 -0.12 -9.96 -11.82
N GLU A 138 -1.29 -9.49 -12.24
CA GLU A 138 -2.47 -10.35 -12.37
C GLU A 138 -2.32 -11.18 -13.65
N VAL A 139 -2.11 -12.49 -13.50
CA VAL A 139 -1.95 -13.40 -14.65
C VAL A 139 -3.26 -14.07 -15.06
N PHE A 140 -4.28 -14.03 -14.19
CA PHE A 140 -5.59 -14.61 -14.44
C PHE A 140 -6.64 -14.03 -13.49
N HIS A 141 -7.85 -13.84 -14.02
CA HIS A 141 -9.06 -13.57 -13.26
C HIS A 141 -10.27 -14.20 -13.95
N ALA A 142 -11.20 -14.70 -13.17
CA ALA A 142 -12.54 -15.08 -13.59
C ALA A 142 -13.57 -14.45 -12.64
N ASP A 143 -14.68 -13.98 -13.19
CA ASP A 143 -15.83 -13.47 -12.44
C ASP A 143 -16.60 -14.61 -11.75
#